data_f5b49d915b9f9df2f27e0efb14b87ca9
#
_entry.id   f5b49d915b9f9df2f27e0efb14b87ca9
#
_cell.length_a   1.000
_cell.length_b   1.000
_cell.length_c   1.000
_cell.angle_alpha   90.00
_cell.angle_beta   90.00
_cell.angle_gamma   90.00
#
_symmetry.space_group_name_H-M   'P 1'
#
loop_
_entity.id
_entity.type
_entity.pdbx_description
1 polymer ?
#
loop_
_entity_poly.entity_id
_entity_poly.type
_entity_poly.pdbx_seq_one_letter_code
_entity_poly.pdbx_strand_id
1 'polypeptide(L)'
;GKVGKGMWIETPFFCDYGINIEIGENTFVNTNCMFLDDNKITIGKNGLIAPYVQIYTATHPLKASDRIYQEGESTRYHTSTKPVTIGDNVWIGGNSVIFPGVTIGDNVTIGAGSVVTKDVPDDVLAFGNPCQVVKKL
;
A
#
# COMPACT_ATOMS: atom_id res chain seq x y z
N GLY A 1 11.11 8.37 -7.97
CA GLY A 1 10.24 8.71 -6.86
C GLY A 1 10.52 10.09 -6.29
N LYS A 2 9.66 10.51 -5.41
CA LYS A 2 9.79 11.78 -4.70
C LYS A 2 9.67 11.56 -3.21
N VAL A 3 10.49 12.25 -2.45
CA VAL A 3 10.42 12.23 -0.98
C VAL A 3 10.39 13.65 -0.44
N GLY A 4 9.55 13.86 0.55
CA GLY A 4 9.44 15.14 1.23
C GLY A 4 10.56 15.37 2.24
N LYS A 5 10.68 16.59 2.69
CA LYS A 5 11.65 16.98 3.72
C LYS A 5 11.33 16.26 5.04
N GLY A 6 12.36 15.76 5.72
CA GLY A 6 12.19 15.10 7.01
C GLY A 6 11.60 13.69 6.94
N MET A 7 11.44 13.13 5.75
CA MET A 7 11.01 11.77 5.57
C MET A 7 12.12 10.80 5.97
N TRP A 8 11.74 9.66 6.54
CA TRP A 8 12.70 8.64 6.97
C TRP A 8 12.21 7.24 6.64
N ILE A 9 13.10 6.41 6.10
CA ILE A 9 12.86 4.98 5.87
C ILE A 9 13.89 4.17 6.62
N GLU A 10 13.43 3.30 7.53
CA GLU A 10 14.29 2.30 8.15
C GLU A 10 14.50 1.13 7.21
N THR A 11 15.75 0.73 7.04
CA THR A 11 16.11 -0.42 6.21
C THR A 11 16.01 -1.73 7.01
N PRO A 12 15.87 -2.89 6.34
CA PRO A 12 15.72 -3.03 4.89
C PRO A 12 14.34 -2.57 4.40
N PHE A 13 14.31 -2.10 3.16
CA PHE A 13 13.10 -1.66 2.46
C PHE A 13 13.08 -2.28 1.07
N PHE A 14 11.92 -2.75 0.62
CA PHE A 14 11.77 -3.44 -0.65
C PHE A 14 10.79 -2.70 -1.55
N CYS A 15 11.14 -2.58 -2.83
CA CYS A 15 10.26 -2.04 -3.87
C CYS A 15 10.58 -2.73 -5.20
N ASP A 16 9.68 -2.59 -6.18
CA ASP A 16 9.95 -3.09 -7.52
C ASP A 16 10.82 -2.12 -8.32
N TYR A 17 10.42 -0.86 -8.39
CA TYR A 17 11.10 0.16 -9.18
C TYR A 17 11.60 1.34 -8.35
N GLY A 18 10.83 1.76 -7.37
CA GLY A 18 11.10 2.93 -6.53
C GLY A 18 10.71 4.26 -7.18
N ILE A 19 10.71 4.34 -8.51
CA ILE A 19 10.42 5.58 -9.25
C ILE A 19 8.96 6.00 -9.17
N ASN A 20 8.06 5.07 -8.86
CA ASN A 20 6.62 5.31 -8.75
C ASN A 20 6.16 5.57 -7.30
N ILE A 21 7.09 5.74 -6.38
CA ILE A 21 6.79 5.99 -4.96
C ILE A 21 6.99 7.46 -4.65
N GLU A 22 5.95 8.09 -4.08
CA GLU A 22 6.01 9.44 -3.54
C GLU A 22 5.63 9.41 -2.06
N ILE A 23 6.50 9.95 -1.21
CA ILE A 23 6.28 9.98 0.25
C ILE A 23 6.41 11.43 0.72
N GLY A 24 5.40 11.90 1.42
CA GLY A 24 5.30 13.27 1.90
C GLY A 24 6.25 13.61 3.05
N GLU A 25 6.26 14.87 3.42
CA GLU A 25 7.11 15.41 4.49
C GLU A 25 6.85 14.70 5.82
N ASN A 26 7.90 14.53 6.61
CA ASN A 26 7.85 14.00 7.98
C ASN A 26 7.19 12.63 8.11
N THR A 27 7.07 11.86 7.03
CA THR A 27 6.55 10.50 7.07
C THR A 27 7.66 9.55 7.45
N PHE A 28 7.36 8.67 8.39
CA PHE A 28 8.27 7.62 8.84
C PHE A 28 7.79 6.26 8.36
N VAL A 29 8.65 5.56 7.64
CA VAL A 29 8.43 4.19 7.19
C VAL A 29 9.36 3.28 7.97
N ASN A 30 8.80 2.40 8.80
CA ASN A 30 9.58 1.50 9.63
C ASN A 30 10.14 0.33 8.82
N THR A 31 10.90 -0.52 9.47
CA THR A 31 11.71 -1.57 8.84
C THR A 31 10.89 -2.66 8.15
N ASN A 32 11.48 -3.27 7.14
CA ASN A 32 10.94 -4.43 6.41
C ASN A 32 9.60 -4.17 5.70
N CYS A 33 9.33 -2.93 5.34
CA CYS A 33 8.19 -2.62 4.50
C CYS A 33 8.47 -2.99 3.05
N MET A 34 7.40 -3.35 2.32
CA MET A 34 7.47 -3.74 0.91
C MET A 34 6.42 -2.95 0.12
N PHE A 35 6.88 -2.03 -0.72
CA PHE A 35 6.02 -1.21 -1.58
C PHE A 35 6.26 -1.62 -3.03
N LEU A 36 5.39 -2.48 -3.57
CA LEU A 36 5.51 -2.98 -4.93
C LEU A 36 4.86 -2.00 -5.90
N ASP A 37 5.69 -1.11 -6.43
CA ASP A 37 5.29 0.06 -7.20
C ASP A 37 5.26 -0.18 -8.71
N ASP A 38 4.56 -1.21 -9.16
CA ASP A 38 4.24 -1.39 -10.58
C ASP A 38 3.35 -0.26 -11.10
N ASN A 39 2.58 0.36 -10.22
CA ASN A 39 1.84 1.60 -10.42
C ASN A 39 2.16 2.56 -9.28
N LYS A 40 1.65 3.76 -9.35
CA LYS A 40 1.97 4.82 -8.40
C LYS A 40 1.51 4.49 -6.98
N ILE A 41 2.40 4.70 -6.01
CA ILE A 41 2.13 4.68 -4.57
C ILE A 41 2.39 6.08 -4.05
N THR A 42 1.37 6.71 -3.49
CA THR A 42 1.47 8.04 -2.89
C THR A 42 1.11 7.97 -1.42
N ILE A 43 2.01 8.44 -0.57
CA ILE A 43 1.78 8.58 0.87
C ILE A 43 1.96 10.05 1.22
N GLY A 44 1.00 10.60 1.94
CA GLY A 44 1.00 11.99 2.35
C GLY A 44 2.04 12.30 3.44
N LYS A 45 1.90 13.47 4.04
CA LYS A 45 2.79 13.96 5.09
C LYS A 45 2.38 13.43 6.47
N ASN A 46 3.34 13.45 7.40
CA ASN A 46 3.16 13.05 8.80
C ASN A 46 2.61 11.62 8.94
N GLY A 47 2.95 10.74 8.02
CA GLY A 47 2.57 9.33 8.07
C GLY A 47 3.45 8.53 9.04
N LEU A 48 2.86 7.50 9.62
CA LEU A 48 3.56 6.55 10.47
C LEU A 48 3.24 5.14 9.96
N ILE A 49 4.18 4.55 9.26
CA ILE A 49 4.04 3.22 8.66
C ILE A 49 4.86 2.24 9.49
N ALA A 50 4.17 1.31 10.15
CA ALA A 50 4.79 0.34 11.05
C ALA A 50 5.58 -0.75 10.28
N PRO A 51 6.37 -1.59 10.98
CA PRO A 51 7.15 -2.64 10.32
C PRO A 51 6.29 -3.64 9.55
N TYR A 52 6.86 -4.18 8.46
CA TYR A 52 6.27 -5.23 7.65
C TYR A 52 4.95 -4.84 6.96
N VAL A 53 4.70 -3.56 6.77
CA VAL A 53 3.57 -3.11 5.95
C VAL A 53 3.86 -3.40 4.49
N GLN A 54 2.87 -3.94 3.78
CA GLN A 54 2.95 -4.30 2.39
C GLN A 54 1.93 -3.49 1.59
N ILE A 55 2.37 -2.86 0.51
CA ILE A 55 1.51 -2.11 -0.40
C ILE A 55 1.69 -2.71 -1.79
N TYR A 56 0.60 -3.19 -2.37
CA TYR A 56 0.59 -3.81 -3.69
C TYR A 56 -0.20 -2.98 -4.69
N THR A 57 0.35 -2.82 -5.88
CA THR A 57 -0.33 -2.13 -6.99
C THR A 57 -0.66 -3.06 -8.14
N ALA A 58 -0.09 -4.26 -8.18
CA ALA A 58 -0.33 -5.25 -9.22
C ALA A 58 -1.35 -6.29 -8.79
N THR A 59 -2.16 -6.73 -9.75
CA THR A 59 -3.14 -7.80 -9.56
C THR A 59 -3.25 -8.65 -10.81
N HIS A 60 -3.88 -9.80 -10.69
CA HIS A 60 -4.08 -10.76 -11.78
C HIS A 60 -5.55 -11.16 -11.87
N PRO A 61 -6.01 -11.61 -13.05
CA PRO A 61 -7.36 -12.20 -13.16
C PRO A 61 -7.55 -13.36 -12.20
N LEU A 62 -8.72 -13.43 -11.57
CA LEU A 62 -9.03 -14.46 -10.58
C LEU A 62 -9.15 -15.84 -11.21
N LYS A 63 -9.75 -15.94 -12.41
CA LYS A 63 -9.85 -17.21 -13.14
C LYS A 63 -8.50 -17.57 -13.73
N ALA A 64 -8.07 -18.81 -13.53
CA ALA A 64 -6.82 -19.29 -14.09
C ALA A 64 -6.78 -19.20 -15.62
N SER A 65 -7.90 -19.49 -16.29
CA SER A 65 -8.02 -19.39 -17.75
C SER A 65 -7.87 -17.96 -18.29
N ASP A 66 -8.20 -16.97 -17.49
CA ASP A 66 -8.03 -15.56 -17.85
C ASP A 66 -6.64 -15.04 -17.47
N ARG A 67 -6.00 -15.67 -16.50
CA ARG A 67 -4.70 -15.28 -15.96
C ARG A 67 -3.53 -15.83 -16.74
N ILE A 68 -3.60 -17.09 -17.14
CA ILE A 68 -2.47 -17.84 -17.71
C ILE A 68 -2.56 -17.86 -19.23
N TYR A 69 -1.46 -17.54 -19.91
CA TYR A 69 -1.36 -17.67 -21.35
C TYR A 69 0.02 -18.17 -21.77
N GLN A 70 0.12 -18.73 -22.97
CA GLN A 70 1.37 -19.19 -23.54
C GLN A 70 1.90 -18.16 -24.54
N GLU A 71 3.21 -17.90 -24.44
CA GLU A 71 3.95 -17.10 -25.41
C GLU A 71 5.14 -17.94 -25.88
N GLY A 72 4.98 -18.62 -27.01
CA GLY A 72 5.94 -19.63 -27.43
C GLY A 72 5.97 -20.79 -26.45
N GLU A 73 7.14 -21.12 -25.92
CA GLU A 73 7.33 -22.15 -24.89
C GLU A 73 7.23 -21.61 -23.46
N SER A 74 7.03 -20.29 -23.30
CA SER A 74 6.97 -19.65 -22.00
C SER A 74 5.55 -19.49 -21.51
N THR A 75 5.34 -19.82 -20.23
CA THR A 75 4.09 -19.52 -19.54
C THR A 75 4.15 -18.07 -19.00
N ARG A 76 3.11 -17.31 -19.30
CA ARG A 76 2.97 -15.92 -18.90
C ARG A 76 1.67 -15.69 -18.13
N TYR A 77 1.58 -14.54 -17.48
CA TYR A 77 0.44 -14.19 -16.66
C TYR A 77 -0.02 -12.78 -16.99
N HIS A 78 -1.32 -12.63 -17.25
CA HIS A 78 -1.89 -11.29 -17.38
C HIS A 78 -1.80 -10.56 -16.05
N THR A 79 -1.37 -9.32 -16.11
CA THR A 79 -1.20 -8.45 -14.94
C THR A 79 -1.84 -7.11 -15.23
N SER A 80 -2.60 -6.59 -14.29
CA SER A 80 -3.08 -5.22 -14.31
C SER A 80 -2.63 -4.51 -13.05
N THR A 81 -2.58 -3.18 -13.11
CA THR A 81 -2.12 -2.37 -11.97
C THR A 81 -3.11 -1.27 -11.66
N LYS A 82 -3.19 -0.89 -10.39
CA LYS A 82 -3.96 0.27 -9.91
C LYS A 82 -3.15 1.00 -8.86
N PRO A 83 -3.18 2.34 -8.86
CA PRO A 83 -2.43 3.11 -7.87
C PRO A 83 -3.01 2.94 -6.46
N VAL A 84 -2.16 3.16 -5.48
CA VAL A 84 -2.56 3.25 -4.07
C VAL A 84 -2.26 4.66 -3.58
N THR A 85 -3.22 5.25 -2.89
CA THR A 85 -3.10 6.59 -2.33
C THR A 85 -3.39 6.56 -0.84
N ILE A 86 -2.47 7.07 -0.05
CA ILE A 86 -2.61 7.18 1.41
C ILE A 86 -2.48 8.68 1.74
N GLY A 87 -3.46 9.20 2.46
CA GLY A 87 -3.54 10.61 2.80
C GLY A 87 -2.52 11.06 3.85
N ASP A 88 -2.79 12.22 4.44
CA ASP A 88 -1.96 12.83 5.47
C ASP A 88 -2.31 12.29 6.86
N ASN A 89 -1.33 12.29 7.77
CA ASN A 89 -1.52 11.94 9.18
C ASN A 89 -2.09 10.52 9.36
N VAL A 90 -1.65 9.56 8.56
CA VAL A 90 -2.13 8.18 8.60
C VAL A 90 -1.14 7.32 9.38
N TRP A 91 -1.68 6.52 10.29
CA TRP A 91 -0.92 5.46 10.95
C TRP A 91 -1.39 4.11 10.43
N ILE A 92 -0.47 3.32 9.88
CA ILE A 92 -0.73 1.95 9.45
C ILE A 92 0.02 1.00 10.35
N GLY A 93 -0.73 0.18 11.08
CA GLY A 93 -0.20 -0.82 12.00
C GLY A 93 0.57 -1.94 11.30
N GLY A 94 1.48 -2.56 12.03
CA GLY A 94 2.40 -3.57 11.49
C GLY A 94 1.70 -4.77 10.85
N ASN A 95 2.37 -5.34 9.86
CA ASN A 95 1.87 -6.50 9.09
C ASN A 95 0.55 -6.26 8.34
N SER A 96 0.18 -5.01 8.13
CA SER A 96 -0.98 -4.69 7.30
C SER A 96 -0.65 -4.81 5.82
N VAL A 97 -1.65 -5.18 5.02
CA VAL A 97 -1.54 -5.30 3.57
C VAL A 97 -2.55 -4.36 2.92
N ILE A 98 -2.07 -3.51 2.02
CA ILE A 98 -2.91 -2.56 1.27
C ILE A 98 -3.00 -3.05 -0.17
N PHE A 99 -4.23 -3.26 -0.65
CA PHE A 99 -4.51 -3.83 -1.97
C PHE A 99 -4.47 -2.78 -3.08
N PRO A 100 -4.26 -3.22 -4.33
CA PRO A 100 -4.27 -2.34 -5.50
C PRO A 100 -5.57 -1.53 -5.60
N GLY A 101 -5.42 -0.24 -5.92
CA GLY A 101 -6.55 0.67 -6.14
C GLY A 101 -7.15 1.28 -4.87
N VAL A 102 -6.64 0.94 -3.70
CA VAL A 102 -7.16 1.47 -2.42
C VAL A 102 -6.72 2.92 -2.21
N THR A 103 -7.66 3.73 -1.77
CA THR A 103 -7.40 5.07 -1.23
C THR A 103 -7.72 5.08 0.26
N ILE A 104 -6.74 5.44 1.07
CA ILE A 104 -6.92 5.71 2.51
C ILE A 104 -6.92 7.21 2.70
N GLY A 105 -7.97 7.73 3.32
CA GLY A 105 -8.12 9.16 3.56
C GLY A 105 -7.15 9.73 4.59
N ASP A 106 -7.39 10.96 5.00
CA ASP A 106 -6.57 11.67 5.99
C ASP A 106 -6.97 11.29 7.42
N ASN A 107 -6.02 11.41 8.35
CA ASN A 107 -6.26 11.22 9.79
C ASN A 107 -6.84 9.83 10.11
N VAL A 108 -6.38 8.81 9.41
CA VAL A 108 -6.85 7.43 9.55
C VAL A 108 -5.84 6.61 10.35
N THR A 109 -6.35 5.75 11.22
CA THR A 109 -5.55 4.70 11.86
C THR A 109 -6.01 3.34 11.33
N ILE A 110 -5.06 2.58 10.79
CA ILE A 110 -5.27 1.18 10.38
C ILE A 110 -4.63 0.29 11.46
N GLY A 111 -5.44 -0.56 12.08
CA GLY A 111 -4.94 -1.49 13.10
C GLY A 111 -4.00 -2.55 12.50
N ALA A 112 -3.06 -3.03 13.33
CA ALA A 112 -2.09 -4.04 12.91
C ALA A 112 -2.74 -5.31 12.35
N GLY A 113 -2.08 -5.92 11.37
CA GLY A 113 -2.55 -7.17 10.76
C GLY A 113 -3.78 -7.03 9.86
N SER A 114 -4.12 -5.81 9.46
CA SER A 114 -5.28 -5.57 8.60
C SER A 114 -4.99 -5.90 7.15
N VAL A 115 -6.04 -6.34 6.42
CA VAL A 115 -6.01 -6.51 4.97
C VAL A 115 -6.99 -5.53 4.37
N VAL A 116 -6.47 -4.43 3.83
CA VAL A 116 -7.28 -3.31 3.32
C VAL A 116 -7.57 -3.53 1.84
N THR A 117 -8.82 -3.89 1.55
CA THR A 117 -9.28 -4.23 0.20
C THR A 117 -10.21 -3.19 -0.41
N LYS A 118 -10.65 -2.21 0.38
CA LYS A 118 -11.58 -1.14 -0.01
C LYS A 118 -11.07 0.20 0.50
N ASP A 119 -11.54 1.26 -0.11
CA ASP A 119 -11.24 2.63 0.34
C ASP A 119 -11.65 2.86 1.78
N VAL A 120 -10.86 3.66 2.48
CA VAL A 120 -11.11 4.02 3.88
C VAL A 120 -11.31 5.54 3.94
N PRO A 121 -12.45 6.02 4.46
CA PRO A 121 -12.73 7.45 4.55
C PRO A 121 -11.84 8.15 5.57
N ASP A 122 -11.86 9.49 5.56
CA ASP A 122 -11.12 10.32 6.53
C ASP A 122 -11.60 10.08 7.97
N ASP A 123 -10.71 10.37 8.91
CA ASP A 123 -11.03 10.50 10.34
C ASP A 123 -11.63 9.24 10.97
N VAL A 124 -11.12 8.08 10.64
CA VAL A 124 -11.64 6.80 11.18
C VAL A 124 -10.52 5.89 11.70
N LEU A 125 -10.91 5.01 12.60
CA LEU A 125 -10.18 3.79 12.93
C LEU A 125 -10.78 2.64 12.12
N ALA A 126 -9.92 1.91 11.41
CA ALA A 126 -10.32 0.73 10.65
C ALA A 126 -9.34 -0.41 10.92
N PHE A 127 -9.82 -1.64 11.01
CA PHE A 127 -8.95 -2.80 11.12
C PHE A 127 -9.67 -4.09 10.73
N GLY A 128 -8.89 -5.15 10.62
CA GLY A 128 -9.34 -6.51 10.41
C GLY A 128 -8.99 -7.10 9.04
N ASN A 129 -9.43 -8.32 8.82
CA ASN A 129 -9.32 -9.03 7.55
C ASN A 129 -10.67 -9.66 7.18
N PRO A 130 -11.42 -9.06 6.23
CA PRO A 130 -11.12 -7.79 5.56
C PRO A 130 -11.22 -6.60 6.52
N CYS A 131 -10.42 -5.56 6.24
CA CYS A 131 -10.43 -4.33 7.03
C CYS A 131 -11.77 -3.63 6.92
N GLN A 132 -12.30 -3.20 8.06
CA GLN A 132 -13.59 -2.47 8.15
C GLN A 132 -13.45 -1.27 9.07
N VAL A 133 -14.20 -0.23 8.77
CA VAL A 133 -14.31 0.94 9.65
C VAL A 133 -14.95 0.52 10.96
N VAL A 134 -14.28 0.84 12.07
CA VAL A 134 -14.73 0.47 13.41
C VAL A 134 -15.39 1.66 14.10
N LYS A 135 -14.79 2.83 14.00
CA LYS A 135 -15.36 4.05 14.60
C LYS A 135 -14.73 5.30 13.98
N LYS A 136 -15.43 6.41 14.17
CA LYS A 136 -14.94 7.75 13.84
C LYS A 136 -13.99 8.24 14.93
N LEU A 137 -12.93 8.92 14.52
CA LEU A 137 -11.95 9.52 15.42
C LEU A 137 -12.15 11.02 15.59
#